data_8009c6e9e42db80a3625250aad94b260
#
_entry.id   8009c6e9e42db80a3625250aad94b260
#
_cell.length_a   1.000
_cell.length_b   1.000
_cell.length_c   1.000
_cell.angle_alpha   90.00
_cell.angle_beta   90.00
_cell.angle_gamma   90.00
#
_symmetry.space_group_name_H-M   'P 1'
#
loop_
_entity.id
_entity.type
_entity.pdbx_description
1 polymer ?
#
loop_
_entity_poly.entity_id
_entity_poly.type
_entity_poly.pdbx_seq_one_letter_code
_entity_poly.pdbx_strand_id
1 'polypeptide(L)'
;MLRVALTGGVGSGKSVAAAMLREYGAYLSQSDEVGRSLMQPGGAAFAEIVERFGTGVVKADGSLDRAALSLIAFDEGRIEELNSIVHPLVIAEQARWAAEIAAKDPLAVAVVESALVFETKHAASTDDPAPWRTRFDRIVVVTAPEELRRWRYTKRVSGLDEAAGSADFDRRNAAQWSDERKAAQADYVIANDDSLEELRDEVETLWEILKRESAERASEAM
;
A
#
# COMPACT_ATOMS: atom_id res chain seq x y z
N MET A 1 17.72 10.06 -5.51
CA MET A 1 16.68 9.01 -5.44
C MET A 1 15.29 9.65 -5.37
N LEU A 2 14.32 9.09 -6.06
CA LEU A 2 12.92 9.52 -6.04
C LEU A 2 12.08 8.51 -5.23
N ARG A 3 11.31 9.00 -4.24
CA ARG A 3 10.39 8.19 -3.43
C ARG A 3 8.98 8.35 -3.99
N VAL A 4 8.38 7.25 -4.40
CA VAL A 4 7.07 7.22 -5.06
C VAL A 4 6.08 6.41 -4.24
N ALA A 5 4.91 6.96 -3.93
CA ALA A 5 3.77 6.18 -3.47
C ALA A 5 2.96 5.70 -4.68
N LEU A 6 2.65 4.42 -4.74
CA LEU A 6 1.69 3.84 -5.68
C LEU A 6 0.46 3.37 -4.91
N THR A 7 -0.67 4.01 -5.16
CA THR A 7 -1.94 3.71 -4.46
C THR A 7 -3.11 3.58 -5.43
N GLY A 8 -4.28 3.32 -4.91
CA GLY A 8 -5.52 3.15 -5.68
C GLY A 8 -6.52 2.32 -4.91
N GLY A 9 -7.77 2.36 -5.29
CA GLY A 9 -8.86 1.63 -4.68
C GLY A 9 -8.66 0.11 -4.73
N VAL A 10 -9.42 -0.60 -3.89
CA VAL A 10 -9.47 -2.07 -3.97
C VAL A 10 -9.89 -2.51 -5.37
N GLY A 11 -9.16 -3.45 -5.99
CA GLY A 11 -9.45 -3.93 -7.34
C GLY A 11 -8.97 -3.03 -8.49
N SER A 12 -8.33 -1.86 -8.22
CA SER A 12 -7.86 -0.94 -9.28
C SER A 12 -6.71 -1.48 -10.13
N GLY A 13 -6.00 -2.52 -9.70
CA GLY A 13 -4.85 -3.07 -10.42
C GLY A 13 -3.49 -2.49 -10.03
N LYS A 14 -3.42 -1.73 -8.93
CA LYS A 14 -2.14 -1.15 -8.43
C LYS A 14 -1.01 -2.16 -8.29
N SER A 15 -1.28 -3.40 -7.85
CA SER A 15 -0.23 -4.43 -7.69
C SER A 15 0.29 -4.94 -9.03
N VAL A 16 -0.52 -4.87 -10.10
CA VAL A 16 -0.09 -5.18 -11.48
C VAL A 16 0.82 -4.07 -11.98
N ALA A 17 0.42 -2.80 -11.82
CA ALA A 17 1.25 -1.66 -12.16
C ALA A 17 2.58 -1.64 -11.36
N ALA A 18 2.53 -2.00 -10.06
CA ALA A 18 3.73 -2.14 -9.23
C ALA A 18 4.69 -3.20 -9.77
N ALA A 19 4.16 -4.35 -10.20
CA ALA A 19 4.98 -5.41 -10.80
C ALA A 19 5.63 -4.95 -12.11
N MET A 20 4.91 -4.23 -12.96
CA MET A 20 5.46 -3.64 -14.19
C MET A 20 6.56 -2.62 -13.91
N LEU A 21 6.37 -1.70 -12.94
CA LEU A 21 7.41 -0.76 -12.53
C LEU A 21 8.67 -1.48 -12.04
N ARG A 22 8.51 -2.58 -11.30
CA ARG A 22 9.64 -3.42 -10.88
C ARG A 22 10.36 -4.08 -12.06
N GLU A 23 9.62 -4.56 -13.07
CA GLU A 23 10.19 -5.11 -14.30
C GLU A 23 11.04 -4.06 -15.04
N TYR A 24 10.61 -2.79 -15.03
CA TYR A 24 11.36 -1.67 -15.59
C TYR A 24 12.55 -1.22 -14.74
N GLY A 25 12.69 -1.68 -13.50
CA GLY A 25 13.86 -1.43 -12.64
C GLY A 25 13.57 -0.61 -11.38
N ALA A 26 12.31 -0.34 -11.04
CA ALA A 26 11.98 0.28 -9.77
C ALA A 26 12.28 -0.66 -8.60
N TYR A 27 12.79 -0.11 -7.50
CA TYR A 27 12.79 -0.79 -6.21
C TYR A 27 11.36 -0.76 -5.65
N LEU A 28 10.83 -1.92 -5.26
CA LEU A 28 9.43 -2.05 -4.83
C LEU A 28 9.34 -2.54 -3.39
N SER A 29 8.57 -1.83 -2.55
CA SER A 29 8.13 -2.25 -1.23
C SER A 29 6.61 -2.29 -1.18
N GLN A 30 6.03 -3.43 -0.80
CA GLN A 30 4.59 -3.60 -0.65
C GLN A 30 4.21 -3.53 0.83
N SER A 31 3.39 -2.54 1.20
CA SER A 31 3.02 -2.29 2.60
C SER A 31 2.38 -3.49 3.27
N ASP A 32 1.54 -4.23 2.53
CA ASP A 32 0.88 -5.43 3.04
C ASP A 32 1.87 -6.58 3.35
N GLU A 33 2.94 -6.71 2.56
CA GLU A 33 3.99 -7.72 2.79
C GLU A 33 4.85 -7.34 4.00
N VAL A 34 5.25 -6.07 4.08
CA VAL A 34 5.98 -5.53 5.23
C VAL A 34 5.18 -5.73 6.52
N GLY A 35 3.90 -5.34 6.52
CA GLY A 35 3.01 -5.55 7.67
C GLY A 35 2.90 -7.02 8.06
N ARG A 36 2.76 -7.91 7.07
CA ARG A 36 2.74 -9.36 7.33
C ARG A 36 4.04 -9.88 7.95
N SER A 37 5.17 -9.39 7.51
CA SER A 37 6.49 -9.76 8.05
C SER A 37 6.64 -9.29 9.50
N LEU A 38 6.27 -8.04 9.79
CA LEU A 38 6.35 -7.46 11.13
C LEU A 38 5.44 -8.18 12.15
N MET A 39 4.36 -8.80 11.69
CA MET A 39 3.43 -9.58 12.50
C MET A 39 3.82 -11.06 12.66
N GLN A 40 4.92 -11.55 12.07
CA GLN A 40 5.40 -12.91 12.31
C GLN A 40 6.02 -13.05 13.70
N PRO A 41 6.11 -14.28 14.26
CA PRO A 41 6.86 -14.53 15.49
C PRO A 41 8.27 -13.94 15.41
N GLY A 42 8.63 -13.08 16.38
CA GLY A 42 9.88 -12.34 16.39
C GLY A 42 9.87 -11.03 15.58
N GLY A 43 8.81 -10.74 14.82
CA GLY A 43 8.61 -9.44 14.18
C GLY A 43 8.24 -8.35 15.19
N ALA A 44 8.53 -7.10 14.84
CA ALA A 44 8.42 -5.97 15.76
C ALA A 44 6.98 -5.69 16.27
N ALA A 45 5.94 -6.04 15.49
CA ALA A 45 4.54 -5.87 15.90
C ALA A 45 4.00 -7.03 16.74
N PHE A 46 4.65 -8.22 16.69
CA PHE A 46 4.08 -9.45 17.24
C PHE A 46 3.77 -9.36 18.75
N ALA A 47 4.76 -8.95 19.53
CA ALA A 47 4.63 -8.92 20.99
C ALA A 47 3.53 -7.94 21.45
N GLU A 48 3.48 -6.75 20.88
CA GLU A 48 2.49 -5.74 21.22
C GLU A 48 1.08 -6.15 20.79
N ILE A 49 0.92 -6.83 19.64
CA ILE A 49 -0.36 -7.40 19.22
C ILE A 49 -0.85 -8.44 20.24
N VAL A 50 0.02 -9.36 20.67
CA VAL A 50 -0.34 -10.39 21.67
C VAL A 50 -0.70 -9.76 23.02
N GLU A 51 0.05 -8.73 23.44
CA GLU A 51 -0.25 -8.00 24.67
C GLU A 51 -1.62 -7.30 24.59
N ARG A 52 -1.91 -6.66 23.47
CA ARG A 52 -3.12 -5.82 23.25
C ARG A 52 -4.38 -6.67 23.00
N PHE A 53 -4.25 -7.76 22.24
CA PHE A 53 -5.39 -8.58 21.79
C PHE A 53 -5.52 -9.91 22.55
N GLY A 54 -4.55 -10.21 23.41
CA GLY A 54 -4.54 -11.43 24.22
C GLY A 54 -3.98 -12.64 23.49
N THR A 55 -3.72 -13.72 24.24
CA THR A 55 -3.16 -14.97 23.71
C THR A 55 -4.11 -15.75 22.80
N GLY A 56 -5.39 -15.41 22.79
CA GLY A 56 -6.40 -16.01 21.90
C GLY A 56 -6.15 -15.76 20.41
N VAL A 57 -5.31 -14.76 20.08
CA VAL A 57 -4.89 -14.49 18.68
C VAL A 57 -3.61 -15.25 18.29
N VAL A 58 -3.12 -16.20 19.11
CA VAL A 58 -1.93 -17.00 18.83
C VAL A 58 -2.31 -18.44 18.63
N LYS A 59 -1.87 -19.05 17.53
CA LYS A 59 -2.06 -20.47 17.24
C LYS A 59 -1.11 -21.35 18.05
N ALA A 60 -1.38 -22.67 18.07
CA ALA A 60 -0.54 -23.65 18.74
C ALA A 60 0.92 -23.71 18.22
N ASP A 61 1.16 -23.29 16.96
CA ASP A 61 2.49 -23.20 16.35
C ASP A 61 3.23 -21.90 16.70
N GLY A 62 2.62 -21.04 17.52
CA GLY A 62 3.18 -19.76 17.92
C GLY A 62 2.95 -18.62 16.92
N SER A 63 2.36 -18.86 15.76
CA SER A 63 2.03 -17.80 14.80
C SER A 63 0.73 -17.08 15.17
N LEU A 64 0.50 -15.86 14.64
CA LEU A 64 -0.79 -15.19 14.82
C LEU A 64 -1.90 -15.91 14.05
N ASP A 65 -3.02 -16.10 14.71
CA ASP A 65 -4.27 -16.49 14.08
C ASP A 65 -4.90 -15.27 13.41
N ARG A 66 -4.65 -15.15 12.11
CA ARG A 66 -5.16 -14.02 11.34
C ARG A 66 -6.68 -13.98 11.26
N ALA A 67 -7.35 -15.14 11.31
CA ALA A 67 -8.80 -15.19 11.32
C ALA A 67 -9.35 -14.64 12.63
N ALA A 68 -8.83 -15.11 13.77
CA ALA A 68 -9.20 -14.61 15.10
C ALA A 68 -8.88 -13.11 15.23
N LEU A 69 -7.70 -12.68 14.81
CA LEU A 69 -7.31 -11.26 14.85
C LEU A 69 -8.20 -10.39 13.96
N SER A 70 -8.55 -10.88 12.75
CA SER A 70 -9.47 -10.18 11.84
C SER A 70 -10.86 -10.03 12.44
N LEU A 71 -11.37 -11.06 13.09
CA LEU A 71 -12.66 -11.06 13.76
C LEU A 71 -12.70 -9.97 14.85
N ILE A 72 -11.71 -9.95 15.74
CA ILE A 72 -11.59 -8.92 16.78
C ILE A 72 -11.42 -7.54 16.18
N ALA A 73 -10.54 -7.38 15.18
CA ALA A 73 -10.26 -6.10 14.60
C ALA A 73 -11.48 -5.50 13.87
N PHE A 74 -12.20 -6.29 13.09
CA PHE A 74 -13.32 -5.79 12.26
C PHE A 74 -14.68 -5.93 12.94
N ASP A 75 -15.00 -7.07 13.52
CA ASP A 75 -16.35 -7.32 14.05
C ASP A 75 -16.55 -6.69 15.44
N GLU A 76 -15.47 -6.59 16.25
CA GLU A 76 -15.49 -5.86 17.51
C GLU A 76 -15.08 -4.38 17.38
N GLY A 77 -14.79 -3.91 16.16
CA GLY A 77 -14.45 -2.50 15.87
C GLY A 77 -13.09 -2.04 16.37
N ARG A 78 -12.13 -2.97 16.63
CA ARG A 78 -10.80 -2.68 17.18
C ARG A 78 -9.72 -2.50 16.10
N ILE A 79 -10.10 -2.25 14.84
CA ILE A 79 -9.16 -2.12 13.73
C ILE A 79 -8.18 -0.95 13.93
N GLU A 80 -8.61 0.17 14.53
CA GLU A 80 -7.74 1.31 14.79
C GLU A 80 -6.66 0.98 15.84
N GLU A 81 -6.94 0.09 16.80
CA GLU A 81 -5.93 -0.39 17.73
C GLU A 81 -4.85 -1.21 17.01
N LEU A 82 -5.24 -2.11 16.11
CA LEU A 82 -4.30 -2.88 15.30
C LEU A 82 -3.48 -1.95 14.39
N ASN A 83 -4.14 -1.01 13.73
CA ASN A 83 -3.49 -0.05 12.85
C ASN A 83 -2.49 0.85 13.61
N SER A 84 -2.80 1.23 14.86
CA SER A 84 -1.89 2.04 15.69
C SER A 84 -0.59 1.32 16.03
N ILE A 85 -0.60 -0.01 16.06
CA ILE A 85 0.60 -0.83 16.28
C ILE A 85 1.36 -1.04 14.95
N VAL A 86 0.65 -1.45 13.92
CA VAL A 86 1.28 -1.95 12.68
C VAL A 86 1.74 -0.81 11.78
N HIS A 87 0.94 0.24 11.58
CA HIS A 87 1.25 1.30 10.61
C HIS A 87 2.55 2.06 10.92
N PRO A 88 2.84 2.50 12.15
CA PRO A 88 4.11 3.17 12.45
C PRO A 88 5.32 2.30 12.14
N LEU A 89 5.23 1.00 12.44
CA LEU A 89 6.31 0.06 12.19
C LEU A 89 6.54 -0.19 10.70
N VAL A 90 5.45 -0.32 9.91
CA VAL A 90 5.54 -0.42 8.44
C VAL A 90 6.21 0.82 7.85
N ILE A 91 5.81 2.01 8.29
CA ILE A 91 6.37 3.27 7.82
C ILE A 91 7.84 3.40 8.16
N ALA A 92 8.22 3.07 9.40
CA ALA A 92 9.62 3.09 9.84
C ALA A 92 10.49 2.12 9.03
N GLU A 93 10.00 0.91 8.79
CA GLU A 93 10.69 -0.11 7.98
C GLU A 93 10.87 0.35 6.52
N GLN A 94 9.84 0.94 5.93
CA GLN A 94 9.91 1.50 4.57
C GLN A 94 10.85 2.71 4.48
N ALA A 95 10.90 3.54 5.52
CA ALA A 95 11.84 4.66 5.58
C ALA A 95 13.30 4.16 5.66
N ARG A 96 13.57 3.13 6.47
CA ARG A 96 14.88 2.48 6.56
C ARG A 96 15.29 1.87 5.22
N TRP A 97 14.39 1.09 4.60
CA TRP A 97 14.58 0.50 3.27
C TRP A 97 14.89 1.56 2.21
N ALA A 98 14.16 2.66 2.18
CA ALA A 98 14.40 3.75 1.24
C ALA A 98 15.77 4.42 1.47
N ALA A 99 16.17 4.61 2.72
CA ALA A 99 17.50 5.16 3.06
C ALA A 99 18.65 4.24 2.61
N GLU A 100 18.50 2.93 2.75
CA GLU A 100 19.47 1.95 2.27
C GLU A 100 19.63 1.97 0.75
N ILE A 101 18.53 2.14 0.01
CA ILE A 101 18.58 2.31 -1.45
C ILE A 101 19.25 3.62 -1.83
N ALA A 102 18.87 4.72 -1.19
CA ALA A 102 19.45 6.04 -1.47
C ALA A 102 20.99 6.06 -1.31
N ALA A 103 21.49 5.34 -0.30
CA ALA A 103 22.92 5.23 -0.06
C ALA A 103 23.68 4.42 -1.14
N LYS A 104 22.99 3.51 -1.83
CA LYS A 104 23.58 2.62 -2.85
C LYS A 104 23.39 3.14 -4.26
N ASP A 105 22.22 3.75 -4.52
CA ASP A 105 21.80 4.22 -5.83
C ASP A 105 21.07 5.58 -5.71
N PRO A 106 21.81 6.70 -5.86
CA PRO A 106 21.23 8.05 -5.82
C PRO A 106 20.24 8.34 -6.95
N LEU A 107 20.22 7.53 -8.01
CA LEU A 107 19.32 7.65 -9.15
C LEU A 107 18.11 6.72 -9.06
N ALA A 108 18.01 5.91 -8.00
CA ALA A 108 16.93 4.96 -7.83
C ALA A 108 15.54 5.62 -7.84
N VAL A 109 14.57 4.89 -8.36
CA VAL A 109 13.14 5.13 -8.12
C VAL A 109 12.64 4.08 -7.13
N ALA A 110 12.31 4.50 -5.91
CA ALA A 110 11.84 3.64 -4.83
C ALA A 110 10.30 3.77 -4.70
N VAL A 111 9.59 2.72 -5.04
CA VAL A 111 8.13 2.67 -5.06
C VAL A 111 7.60 1.93 -3.83
N VAL A 112 6.72 2.57 -3.09
CA VAL A 112 5.93 1.96 -2.02
C VAL A 112 4.51 1.75 -2.53
N GLU A 113 4.10 0.49 -2.68
CA GLU A 113 2.72 0.12 -2.99
C GLU A 113 1.91 0.00 -1.71
N SER A 114 0.82 0.77 -1.61
CA SER A 114 -0.11 0.74 -0.48
C SER A 114 -1.51 1.18 -0.90
N ALA A 115 -2.53 0.49 -0.41
CA ALA A 115 -3.92 0.90 -0.61
C ALA A 115 -4.34 2.08 0.28
N LEU A 116 -3.63 2.34 1.39
CA LEU A 116 -4.02 3.25 2.47
C LEU A 116 -3.03 4.42 2.64
N VAL A 117 -2.43 4.91 1.55
CA VAL A 117 -1.46 6.04 1.62
C VAL A 117 -2.07 7.27 2.28
N PHE A 118 -3.30 7.60 1.92
CA PHE A 118 -4.01 8.80 2.38
C PHE A 118 -4.75 8.59 3.71
N GLU A 119 -5.17 7.37 3.99
CA GLU A 119 -5.99 7.00 5.15
C GLU A 119 -5.15 6.73 6.41
N THR A 120 -3.83 6.59 6.26
CA THR A 120 -2.94 6.26 7.39
C THR A 120 -2.75 7.47 8.30
N LYS A 121 -3.41 7.45 9.47
CA LYS A 121 -3.39 8.54 10.47
C LYS A 121 -2.15 8.54 11.37
N HIS A 122 -1.45 7.42 11.46
CA HIS A 122 -0.36 7.19 12.42
C HIS A 122 1.04 7.51 11.87
N ALA A 123 1.11 8.26 10.76
CA ALA A 123 2.34 8.41 9.98
C ALA A 123 3.18 9.65 10.32
N ALA A 124 2.62 10.62 11.05
CA ALA A 124 3.31 11.88 11.35
C ALA A 124 2.62 12.65 12.47
N SER A 125 3.19 13.81 12.86
CA SER A 125 2.56 14.80 13.72
C SER A 125 1.11 15.05 13.31
N THR A 126 0.21 15.10 14.27
CA THR A 126 -1.24 15.26 14.10
C THR A 126 -1.66 16.57 13.41
N ASP A 127 -0.72 17.52 13.25
CA ASP A 127 -0.99 18.86 12.74
C ASP A 127 -0.71 19.03 11.24
N ASP A 128 -0.15 18.00 10.57
CA ASP A 128 0.10 18.04 9.12
C ASP A 128 -1.16 17.58 8.35
N PRO A 129 -1.78 18.46 7.53
CA PRO A 129 -2.95 18.09 6.73
C PRO A 129 -2.65 17.07 5.61
N ALA A 130 -1.37 16.89 5.28
CA ALA A 130 -0.93 15.99 4.21
C ALA A 130 0.34 15.19 4.61
N PRO A 131 0.27 14.37 5.68
CA PRO A 131 1.46 13.69 6.24
C PRO A 131 2.15 12.76 5.24
N TRP A 132 1.43 12.29 4.21
CA TRP A 132 2.01 11.49 3.12
C TRP A 132 3.03 12.28 2.28
N ARG A 133 2.88 13.60 2.15
CA ARG A 133 3.82 14.44 1.37
C ARG A 133 5.22 14.51 1.98
N THR A 134 5.39 14.28 3.26
CA THR A 134 6.70 14.18 3.90
C THR A 134 7.41 12.86 3.60
N ARG A 135 6.64 11.83 3.27
CA ARG A 135 7.15 10.48 2.99
C ARG A 135 7.51 10.26 1.54
N PHE A 136 6.80 10.92 0.62
CA PHE A 136 6.89 10.67 -0.81
C PHE A 136 7.10 11.97 -1.60
N ASP A 137 7.94 11.87 -2.61
CA ASP A 137 8.24 12.95 -3.54
C ASP A 137 7.18 13.00 -4.66
N ARG A 138 6.60 11.85 -5.01
CA ARG A 138 5.49 11.71 -5.96
C ARG A 138 4.46 10.70 -5.48
N ILE A 139 3.22 10.95 -5.86
CA ILE A 139 2.08 10.06 -5.61
C ILE A 139 1.46 9.68 -6.95
N VAL A 140 1.41 8.39 -7.20
CA VAL A 140 0.76 7.77 -8.34
C VAL A 140 -0.52 7.08 -7.88
N VAL A 141 -1.64 7.37 -8.51
CA VAL A 141 -2.92 6.73 -8.23
C VAL A 141 -3.35 5.89 -9.44
N VAL A 142 -3.59 4.61 -9.21
CA VAL A 142 -4.20 3.72 -10.21
C VAL A 142 -5.70 3.72 -10.00
N THR A 143 -6.46 4.16 -11.00
CA THR A 143 -7.92 4.21 -11.00
C THR A 143 -8.52 3.14 -11.92
N ALA A 144 -9.76 2.77 -11.66
CA ALA A 144 -10.61 2.00 -12.58
C ALA A 144 -12.08 2.20 -12.18
N PRO A 145 -13.05 2.06 -13.11
CA PRO A 145 -14.46 2.09 -12.80
C PRO A 145 -14.84 1.11 -11.68
N GLU A 146 -15.72 1.52 -10.77
CA GLU A 146 -16.06 0.71 -9.59
C GLU A 146 -16.56 -0.69 -9.96
N GLU A 147 -17.41 -0.79 -11.00
CA GLU A 147 -17.93 -2.09 -11.47
C GLU A 147 -16.79 -3.03 -11.91
N LEU A 148 -15.78 -2.51 -12.61
CA LEU A 148 -14.62 -3.28 -13.04
C LEU A 148 -13.74 -3.68 -11.84
N ARG A 149 -13.55 -2.77 -10.87
CA ARG A 149 -12.81 -3.05 -9.63
C ARG A 149 -13.49 -4.15 -8.81
N ARG A 150 -14.81 -4.08 -8.68
CA ARG A 150 -15.66 -5.08 -8.01
C ARG A 150 -15.54 -6.44 -8.69
N TRP A 151 -15.70 -6.48 -9.99
CA TRP A 151 -15.57 -7.70 -10.78
C TRP A 151 -14.17 -8.34 -10.62
N ARG A 152 -13.10 -7.54 -10.77
CA ARG A 152 -11.72 -8.00 -10.57
C ARG A 152 -11.49 -8.56 -9.16
N TYR A 153 -12.04 -7.88 -8.16
CA TYR A 153 -11.93 -8.29 -6.78
C TYR A 153 -12.63 -9.62 -6.51
N THR A 154 -13.90 -9.74 -6.87
CA THR A 154 -14.70 -10.95 -6.66
C THR A 154 -14.13 -12.18 -7.37
N LYS A 155 -13.58 -12.00 -8.58
CA LYS A 155 -12.91 -13.10 -9.32
C LYS A 155 -11.60 -13.55 -8.67
N ARG A 156 -10.91 -12.67 -7.96
CA ARG A 156 -9.62 -12.97 -7.31
C ARG A 156 -9.77 -13.61 -5.94
N VAL A 157 -10.79 -13.23 -5.19
CA VAL A 157 -10.98 -13.74 -3.82
C VAL A 157 -11.49 -15.17 -3.88
N SER A 158 -10.63 -16.12 -3.45
CA SER A 158 -10.98 -17.53 -3.35
C SER A 158 -11.70 -17.84 -2.04
N GLY A 159 -12.66 -18.78 -2.07
CA GLY A 159 -13.35 -19.27 -0.87
C GLY A 159 -14.58 -18.45 -0.46
N LEU A 160 -14.94 -17.42 -1.20
CA LEU A 160 -16.20 -16.68 -1.04
C LEU A 160 -17.08 -16.92 -2.25
N ASP A 161 -18.39 -17.00 -2.04
CA ASP A 161 -19.35 -16.89 -3.13
C ASP A 161 -19.41 -15.44 -3.64
N GLU A 162 -20.12 -15.22 -4.76
CA GLU A 162 -20.18 -13.92 -5.38
C GLU A 162 -20.79 -12.84 -4.48
N ALA A 163 -21.80 -13.19 -3.69
CA ALA A 163 -22.45 -12.26 -2.78
C ALA A 163 -21.55 -11.87 -1.61
N ALA A 164 -20.87 -12.84 -1.00
CA ALA A 164 -19.90 -12.60 0.07
C ALA A 164 -18.67 -11.81 -0.44
N GLY A 165 -18.18 -12.12 -1.64
CA GLY A 165 -17.10 -11.38 -2.28
C GLY A 165 -17.47 -9.93 -2.57
N SER A 166 -18.71 -9.67 -3.02
CA SER A 166 -19.21 -8.30 -3.24
C SER A 166 -19.35 -7.54 -1.92
N ALA A 167 -19.88 -8.16 -0.86
CA ALA A 167 -19.98 -7.53 0.46
C ALA A 167 -18.60 -7.20 1.06
N ASP A 168 -17.60 -8.06 0.88
CA ASP A 168 -16.23 -7.77 1.33
C ASP A 168 -15.59 -6.62 0.52
N PHE A 169 -15.86 -6.56 -0.80
CA PHE A 169 -15.48 -5.41 -1.62
C PHE A 169 -16.08 -4.10 -1.08
N ASP A 170 -17.40 -4.08 -0.81
CA ASP A 170 -18.10 -2.88 -0.32
C ASP A 170 -17.51 -2.40 1.01
N ARG A 171 -17.28 -3.32 1.94
CA ARG A 171 -16.64 -3.01 3.23
C ARG A 171 -15.26 -2.38 3.07
N ARG A 172 -14.41 -2.93 2.20
CA ARG A 172 -13.07 -2.41 1.93
C ARG A 172 -13.10 -1.09 1.17
N ASN A 173 -14.00 -0.96 0.20
CA ASN A 173 -14.15 0.26 -0.58
C ASN A 173 -14.63 1.43 0.30
N ALA A 174 -15.58 1.17 1.21
CA ALA A 174 -16.08 2.17 2.16
C ALA A 174 -15.02 2.64 3.19
N ALA A 175 -14.01 1.82 3.47
CA ALA A 175 -12.91 2.17 4.37
C ALA A 175 -11.80 3.02 3.71
N GLN A 176 -11.88 3.23 2.40
CA GLN A 176 -10.90 3.99 1.62
C GLN A 176 -11.50 5.30 1.09
N TRP A 177 -10.65 6.26 0.79
CA TRP A 177 -11.07 7.43 0.00
C TRP A 177 -11.52 6.98 -1.39
N SER A 178 -12.48 7.71 -1.98
CA SER A 178 -12.87 7.44 -3.37
C SER A 178 -11.71 7.67 -4.34
N ASP A 179 -11.77 7.03 -5.51
CA ASP A 179 -10.72 7.17 -6.53
C ASP A 179 -10.59 8.61 -7.01
N GLU A 180 -11.70 9.36 -7.11
CA GLU A 180 -11.70 10.79 -7.48
C GLU A 180 -10.96 11.62 -6.42
N ARG A 181 -11.21 11.36 -5.13
CA ARG A 181 -10.53 12.06 -4.05
C ARG A 181 -9.04 11.73 -4.01
N LYS A 182 -8.67 10.48 -4.27
CA LYS A 182 -7.25 10.07 -4.36
C LYS A 182 -6.59 10.72 -5.56
N ALA A 183 -7.22 10.68 -6.75
CA ALA A 183 -6.71 11.28 -7.97
C ALA A 183 -6.48 12.79 -7.84
N ALA A 184 -7.35 13.50 -7.12
CA ALA A 184 -7.18 14.93 -6.85
C ALA A 184 -5.95 15.27 -5.99
N GLN A 185 -5.34 14.30 -5.32
CA GLN A 185 -4.11 14.45 -4.52
C GLN A 185 -2.87 13.87 -5.20
N ALA A 186 -3.05 13.22 -6.35
CA ALA A 186 -1.98 12.56 -7.09
C ALA A 186 -1.14 13.54 -7.90
N ASP A 187 0.12 13.20 -8.10
CA ASP A 187 0.99 13.84 -9.10
C ASP A 187 0.78 13.18 -10.47
N TYR A 188 0.47 11.87 -10.49
CA TYR A 188 0.18 11.09 -11.68
C TYR A 188 -1.00 10.15 -11.46
N VAL A 189 -1.81 9.96 -12.49
CA VAL A 189 -2.94 9.02 -12.49
C VAL A 189 -2.74 8.03 -13.64
N ILE A 190 -2.88 6.74 -13.35
CA ILE A 190 -2.95 5.66 -14.33
C ILE A 190 -4.40 5.19 -14.40
N ALA A 191 -5.02 5.27 -15.57
CA ALA A 191 -6.35 4.74 -15.82
C ALA A 191 -6.24 3.26 -16.24
N ASN A 192 -6.70 2.34 -15.40
CA ASN A 192 -6.69 0.90 -15.68
C ASN A 192 -8.10 0.39 -15.96
N ASP A 193 -8.71 0.92 -17.00
CA ASP A 193 -10.08 0.63 -17.45
C ASP A 193 -10.14 -0.20 -18.72
N ASP A 194 -9.05 -0.36 -19.41
CA ASP A 194 -8.90 -1.08 -20.67
C ASP A 194 -8.07 -2.37 -20.53
N SER A 195 -7.28 -2.67 -21.54
CA SER A 195 -6.45 -3.87 -21.64
C SER A 195 -5.19 -3.84 -20.77
N LEU A 196 -4.61 -5.02 -20.56
CA LEU A 196 -3.30 -5.12 -19.89
C LEU A 196 -2.17 -4.48 -20.71
N GLU A 197 -2.31 -4.43 -22.03
CA GLU A 197 -1.34 -3.81 -22.95
C GLU A 197 -1.35 -2.29 -22.77
N GLU A 198 -2.53 -1.67 -22.76
CA GLU A 198 -2.67 -0.24 -22.50
C GLU A 198 -2.17 0.16 -21.12
N LEU A 199 -2.47 -0.63 -20.08
CA LEU A 199 -1.89 -0.42 -18.76
C LEU A 199 -0.36 -0.46 -18.80
N ARG A 200 0.23 -1.36 -19.58
CA ARG A 200 1.70 -1.47 -19.73
C ARG A 200 2.28 -0.23 -20.40
N ASP A 201 1.64 0.28 -21.43
CA ASP A 201 2.07 1.49 -22.14
C ASP A 201 2.01 2.74 -21.23
N GLU A 202 0.94 2.86 -20.44
CA GLU A 202 0.84 3.94 -19.43
C GLU A 202 1.92 3.83 -18.35
N VAL A 203 2.16 2.63 -17.83
CA VAL A 203 3.21 2.40 -16.82
C VAL A 203 4.60 2.64 -17.39
N GLU A 204 4.86 2.25 -18.64
CA GLU A 204 6.14 2.54 -19.32
C GLU A 204 6.35 4.04 -19.50
N THR A 205 5.33 4.76 -19.96
CA THR A 205 5.37 6.22 -20.09
C THR A 205 5.66 6.89 -18.73
N LEU A 206 4.97 6.47 -17.69
CA LEU A 206 5.21 6.94 -16.32
C LEU A 206 6.64 6.64 -15.87
N TRP A 207 7.13 5.43 -16.14
CA TRP A 207 8.49 5.04 -15.77
C TRP A 207 9.55 5.96 -16.35
N GLU A 208 9.45 6.33 -17.63
CA GLU A 208 10.38 7.26 -18.25
C GLU A 208 10.36 8.66 -17.59
N ILE A 209 9.18 9.12 -17.16
CA ILE A 209 9.04 10.36 -16.40
C ILE A 209 9.74 10.25 -15.05
N LEU A 210 9.46 9.20 -14.27
CA LEU A 210 10.02 9.02 -12.94
C LEU A 210 11.55 8.88 -12.95
N LYS A 211 12.12 8.20 -13.96
CA LYS A 211 13.57 8.12 -14.15
C LYS A 211 14.19 9.49 -14.36
N ARG A 212 13.59 10.29 -15.24
CA ARG A 212 14.07 11.64 -15.52
C ARG A 212 14.03 12.51 -14.26
N GLU A 213 12.92 12.51 -13.53
CA GLU A 213 12.79 13.26 -12.28
C GLU A 213 13.80 12.82 -11.21
N SER A 214 14.08 11.52 -11.12
CA SER A 214 15.09 11.03 -10.19
C SER A 214 16.50 11.54 -10.54
N ALA A 215 16.82 11.61 -11.84
CA ALA A 215 18.10 12.14 -12.31
C ALA A 215 18.22 13.66 -12.07
N GLU A 216 17.17 14.43 -12.36
CA GLU A 216 17.12 15.88 -12.09
C GLU A 216 17.33 16.17 -10.60
N ARG A 217 16.61 15.48 -9.73
CA ARG A 217 16.75 15.61 -8.27
C ARG A 217 18.16 15.25 -7.75
N ALA A 218 18.78 14.25 -8.31
CA ALA A 218 20.15 13.89 -7.93
C ALA A 218 21.16 14.96 -8.34
N SER A 219 20.92 15.64 -9.47
CA SER A 219 21.76 16.74 -9.94
C SER A 219 21.61 18.00 -9.07
N GLU A 220 20.43 18.27 -8.55
CA GLU A 220 20.18 19.42 -7.64
C GLU A 220 20.79 19.22 -6.23
N ALA A 221 21.04 17.98 -5.84
CA ALA A 221 21.58 17.65 -4.52
C ALA A 221 23.12 17.61 -4.45
N MET A 222 23.80 17.75 -5.61
CA MET A 222 25.26 17.81 -5.72
C MET A 222 25.78 19.25 -5.72
#